data_8923037cd835866b06aa866439c8f5a3
#
_entry.id   8923037cd835866b06aa866439c8f5a3
#
_cell.length_a   1.000
_cell.length_b   1.000
_cell.length_c   1.000
_cell.angle_alpha   90.00
_cell.angle_beta   90.00
_cell.angle_gamma   90.00
#
_symmetry.space_group_name_H-M   'P 1'
#
loop_
_entity.id
_entity.type
_entity.pdbx_description
1 polymer ?
#
loop_
_entity_poly.entity_id
_entity_poly.type
_entity_poly.pdbx_seq_one_letter_code
_entity_poly.pdbx_strand_id
1 'polypeptide(L)'
;AIDTLVSTFKKLEKENEGIVKSGRTHLQDAVPIAFEQEISGWRTSLERDKEMLLSSLPYLKQLALGGTAVGTGLNAPKGFDKKVAECVSKLTGNRQCDL
;
A
#
# COMPACT_ATOMS: atom_id res chain seq x y z
N ALA A 1 6.99 6.23 -1.52
CA ALA A 1 7.89 5.36 -2.31
C ALA A 1 7.15 4.74 -3.52
N ILE A 2 6.06 3.99 -3.34
CA ILE A 2 5.33 3.33 -4.45
C ILE A 2 4.87 4.34 -5.50
N ASP A 3 4.25 5.46 -5.11
CA ASP A 3 3.78 6.48 -6.06
C ASP A 3 4.90 7.09 -6.89
N THR A 4 6.07 7.28 -6.30
CA THR A 4 7.26 7.76 -7.02
C THR A 4 7.70 6.74 -8.07
N LEU A 5 7.73 5.47 -7.71
CA LEU A 5 8.11 4.39 -8.62
C LEU A 5 7.10 4.23 -9.76
N VAL A 6 5.80 4.26 -9.46
CA VAL A 6 4.73 4.24 -10.48
C VAL A 6 4.86 5.42 -11.45
N SER A 7 5.14 6.62 -10.94
CA SER A 7 5.38 7.80 -11.79
C SER A 7 6.59 7.62 -12.70
N THR A 8 7.66 7.01 -12.19
CA THR A 8 8.86 6.71 -12.97
C THR A 8 8.55 5.71 -14.08
N PHE A 9 7.80 4.64 -13.79
CA PHE A 9 7.41 3.70 -14.83
C PHE A 9 6.52 4.33 -15.90
N LYS A 10 5.57 5.18 -15.53
CA LYS A 10 4.76 5.93 -16.53
C LYS A 10 5.62 6.78 -17.46
N LYS A 11 6.67 7.40 -16.92
CA LYS A 11 7.62 8.16 -17.72
C LYS A 11 8.40 7.25 -18.67
N LEU A 12 8.92 6.13 -18.16
CA LEU A 12 9.67 5.15 -18.96
C LEU A 12 8.80 4.50 -20.05
N GLU A 13 7.53 4.20 -19.78
CA GLU A 13 6.58 3.71 -20.80
C GLU A 13 6.53 4.70 -21.98
N LYS A 14 6.34 5.98 -21.69
CA LYS A 14 6.26 7.02 -22.71
C LYS A 14 7.57 7.23 -23.47
N GLU A 15 8.71 7.18 -22.78
CA GLU A 15 10.04 7.35 -23.40
C GLU A 15 10.43 6.16 -24.30
N ASN A 16 9.84 5.00 -24.10
CA ASN A 16 10.13 3.77 -24.83
C ASN A 16 8.97 3.32 -25.74
N GLU A 17 8.03 4.22 -26.02
CA GLU A 17 6.89 3.97 -26.90
C GLU A 17 7.37 3.56 -28.30
N GLY A 18 6.77 2.52 -28.87
CA GLY A 18 7.09 2.04 -30.20
C GLY A 18 8.35 1.18 -30.33
N ILE A 19 9.09 0.93 -29.26
CA ILE A 19 10.22 0.01 -29.28
C ILE A 19 9.70 -1.44 -29.18
N VAL A 20 10.00 -2.23 -30.22
CA VAL A 20 9.66 -3.66 -30.26
C VAL A 20 10.87 -4.49 -29.88
N LYS A 21 10.68 -5.48 -29.03
CA LYS A 21 11.71 -6.44 -28.59
C LYS A 21 11.19 -7.88 -28.67
N SER A 22 12.08 -8.84 -28.55
CA SER A 22 11.71 -10.23 -28.36
C SER A 22 11.10 -10.41 -26.95
N GLY A 23 9.88 -10.91 -26.89
CA GLY A 23 9.33 -11.46 -25.64
C GLY A 23 10.02 -12.77 -25.28
N ARG A 24 10.10 -13.12 -23.99
CA ARG A 24 10.76 -14.35 -23.54
C ARG A 24 9.89 -15.09 -22.53
N THR A 25 9.84 -16.39 -22.69
CA THR A 25 9.25 -17.32 -21.73
C THR A 25 10.19 -18.51 -21.57
N HIS A 26 10.27 -19.08 -20.38
CA HIS A 26 11.17 -20.20 -20.10
C HIS A 26 12.62 -19.98 -20.59
N LEU A 27 13.13 -18.74 -20.46
CA LEU A 27 14.46 -18.31 -20.90
C LEU A 27 14.72 -18.44 -22.42
N GLN A 28 13.66 -18.51 -23.23
CA GLN A 28 13.72 -18.62 -24.68
C GLN A 28 12.94 -17.50 -25.36
N ASP A 29 13.32 -17.17 -26.59
CA ASP A 29 12.60 -16.21 -27.39
C ASP A 29 11.18 -16.68 -27.68
N ALA A 30 10.23 -15.80 -27.50
CA ALA A 30 8.82 -16.00 -27.82
C ALA A 30 8.38 -15.02 -28.90
N VAL A 31 7.17 -14.51 -28.83
CA VAL A 31 6.64 -13.54 -29.79
C VAL A 31 7.16 -12.13 -29.53
N PRO A 32 7.19 -11.25 -30.55
CA PRO A 32 7.51 -9.84 -30.34
C PRO A 32 6.55 -9.17 -29.35
N ILE A 33 7.07 -8.24 -28.56
CA ILE A 33 6.32 -7.44 -27.60
C ILE A 33 6.83 -5.99 -27.64
N ALA A 34 5.96 -5.03 -27.45
CA ALA A 34 6.40 -3.64 -27.26
C ALA A 34 7.03 -3.49 -25.86
N PHE A 35 8.15 -2.80 -25.79
CA PHE A 35 8.90 -2.65 -24.53
C PHE A 35 8.08 -1.90 -23.47
N GLU A 36 7.30 -0.93 -23.89
CA GLU A 36 6.35 -0.23 -23.02
C GLU A 36 5.32 -1.17 -22.35
N GLN A 37 4.91 -2.25 -23.04
CA GLN A 37 3.98 -3.25 -22.47
C GLN A 37 4.61 -4.01 -21.31
N GLU A 38 5.89 -4.35 -21.40
CA GLU A 38 6.62 -5.00 -20.31
C GLU A 38 6.72 -4.09 -19.08
N ILE A 39 7.07 -2.81 -19.31
CA ILE A 39 7.13 -1.79 -18.26
C ILE A 39 5.74 -1.56 -17.64
N SER A 40 4.70 -1.51 -18.46
CA SER A 40 3.31 -1.35 -18.02
C SER A 40 2.84 -2.51 -17.13
N GLY A 41 3.32 -3.72 -17.40
CA GLY A 41 3.08 -4.89 -16.55
C GLY A 41 3.63 -4.71 -15.14
N TRP A 42 4.88 -4.24 -15.01
CA TRP A 42 5.51 -3.95 -13.72
C TRP A 42 4.79 -2.82 -12.99
N ARG A 43 4.44 -1.74 -13.68
CA ARG A 43 3.66 -0.63 -13.10
C ARG A 43 2.31 -1.10 -12.56
N THR A 44 1.58 -1.89 -13.35
CA THR A 44 0.26 -2.39 -12.94
C THR A 44 0.35 -3.29 -11.71
N SER A 45 1.39 -4.11 -11.58
CA SER A 45 1.64 -4.90 -10.37
C SER A 45 1.82 -4.00 -9.15
N LEU A 46 2.63 -2.94 -9.25
CA LEU A 46 2.84 -2.00 -8.15
C LEU A 46 1.57 -1.21 -7.77
N GLU A 47 0.75 -0.85 -8.74
CA GLU A 47 -0.54 -0.19 -8.48
C GLU A 47 -1.48 -1.11 -7.68
N ARG A 48 -1.55 -2.40 -8.03
CA ARG A 48 -2.31 -3.42 -7.29
C ARG A 48 -1.74 -3.68 -5.89
N ASP A 49 -0.42 -3.77 -5.77
CA ASP A 49 0.25 -3.93 -4.47
C ASP A 49 -0.08 -2.75 -3.53
N LYS A 50 -0.12 -1.53 -4.07
CA LYS A 50 -0.55 -0.35 -3.32
C LYS A 50 -1.99 -0.49 -2.82
N GLU A 51 -2.91 -0.94 -3.65
CA GLU A 51 -4.31 -1.17 -3.26
C GLU A 51 -4.40 -2.20 -2.12
N MET A 52 -3.66 -3.31 -2.22
CA MET A 52 -3.61 -4.33 -1.16
C MET A 52 -3.05 -3.76 0.15
N LEU A 53 -1.98 -2.97 0.10
CA LEU A 53 -1.44 -2.29 1.28
C LEU A 53 -2.45 -1.33 1.89
N LEU A 54 -3.14 -0.53 1.07
CA LEU A 54 -4.17 0.38 1.55
C LEU A 54 -5.36 -0.34 2.17
N SER A 55 -5.73 -1.51 1.65
CA SER A 55 -6.83 -2.31 2.21
C SER A 55 -6.53 -2.88 3.58
N SER A 56 -5.26 -3.00 3.97
CA SER A 56 -4.85 -3.44 5.31
C SER A 56 -4.93 -2.34 6.37
N LEU A 57 -4.95 -1.06 5.97
CA LEU A 57 -4.94 0.07 6.91
C LEU A 57 -6.09 0.08 7.93
N PRO A 58 -7.35 -0.26 7.58
CA PRO A 58 -8.43 -0.31 8.56
C PRO A 58 -8.13 -1.26 9.73
N TYR A 59 -7.50 -2.37 9.45
CA TYR A 59 -7.11 -3.35 10.48
C TYR A 59 -5.95 -2.85 11.35
N LEU A 60 -4.99 -2.15 10.74
CA LEU A 60 -3.86 -1.55 11.46
C LEU A 60 -4.28 -0.36 12.35
N LYS A 61 -5.43 0.24 12.10
CA LYS A 61 -5.99 1.31 12.91
C LYS A 61 -6.71 0.82 14.17
N GLN A 62 -6.95 -0.47 14.30
CA GLN A 62 -7.51 -1.07 15.51
C GLN A 62 -6.41 -1.17 16.56
N LEU A 63 -6.59 -0.45 17.65
CA LEU A 63 -5.60 -0.33 18.71
C LEU A 63 -6.02 -1.12 19.95
N ALA A 64 -5.06 -1.74 20.63
CA ALA A 64 -5.29 -2.41 21.91
C ALA A 64 -5.05 -1.46 23.11
N LEU A 65 -4.85 -0.16 22.87
CA LEU A 65 -4.55 0.83 23.90
C LEU A 65 -5.76 1.06 24.82
N GLY A 66 -5.56 0.93 26.12
CA GLY A 66 -6.63 1.07 27.12
C GLY A 66 -7.24 -0.25 27.57
N GLY A 67 -6.94 -1.36 26.89
CA GLY A 67 -7.42 -2.70 27.29
C GLY A 67 -6.80 -3.22 28.58
N THR A 68 -5.65 -2.68 28.99
CA THR A 68 -4.86 -3.13 30.13
C THR A 68 -4.43 -4.61 30.02
N ALA A 69 -4.39 -5.38 31.13
CA ALA A 69 -3.79 -6.72 31.12
C ALA A 69 -4.52 -7.74 30.22
N VAL A 70 -5.86 -7.74 30.25
CA VAL A 70 -6.68 -8.75 29.55
C VAL A 70 -7.76 -8.17 28.62
N GLY A 71 -7.66 -6.91 28.28
CA GLY A 71 -8.58 -6.27 27.33
C GLY A 71 -9.87 -5.72 27.96
N THR A 72 -10.02 -5.77 29.27
CA THR A 72 -11.24 -5.31 29.98
C THR A 72 -11.15 -3.87 30.50
N GLY A 73 -9.99 -3.23 30.36
CA GLY A 73 -9.77 -1.87 30.84
C GLY A 73 -9.72 -1.72 32.36
N LEU A 74 -9.45 -2.81 33.11
CA LEU A 74 -9.36 -2.79 34.57
C LEU A 74 -8.28 -1.80 35.04
N ASN A 75 -8.66 -0.91 35.97
CA ASN A 75 -7.82 0.16 36.51
C ASN A 75 -7.45 1.28 35.53
N ALA A 76 -7.97 1.29 34.30
CA ALA A 76 -7.84 2.44 33.41
C ALA A 76 -8.82 3.55 33.81
N PRO A 77 -8.45 4.84 33.72
CA PRO A 77 -9.39 5.94 33.92
C PRO A 77 -10.56 5.85 32.93
N LYS A 78 -11.76 6.20 33.37
CA LYS A 78 -12.96 6.14 32.52
C LYS A 78 -12.78 6.99 31.24
N GLY A 79 -12.98 6.36 30.07
CA GLY A 79 -12.84 6.98 28.75
C GLY A 79 -11.39 7.19 28.29
N PHE A 80 -10.41 6.58 28.95
CA PHE A 80 -9.00 6.61 28.57
C PHE A 80 -8.80 6.05 27.16
N ASP A 81 -9.41 4.92 26.86
CA ASP A 81 -9.43 4.25 25.57
C ASP A 81 -9.78 5.21 24.43
N LYS A 82 -10.95 5.86 24.52
CA LYS A 82 -11.43 6.81 23.51
C LYS A 82 -10.52 8.02 23.36
N LYS A 83 -10.05 8.60 24.48
CA LYS A 83 -9.16 9.76 24.43
C LYS A 83 -7.81 9.44 23.80
N VAL A 84 -7.27 8.26 24.07
CA VAL A 84 -6.01 7.82 23.48
C VAL A 84 -6.17 7.60 21.97
N ALA A 85 -7.25 6.97 21.52
CA ALA A 85 -7.53 6.80 20.11
C ALA A 85 -7.69 8.14 19.38
N GLU A 86 -8.39 9.11 19.96
CA GLU A 86 -8.50 10.47 19.43
C GLU A 86 -7.13 11.17 19.33
N CYS A 87 -6.29 11.05 20.35
CA CYS A 87 -4.95 11.65 20.35
C CYS A 87 -4.07 11.03 19.25
N VAL A 88 -4.06 9.72 19.13
CA VAL A 88 -3.31 9.01 18.08
C VAL A 88 -3.83 9.41 16.70
N SER A 89 -5.13 9.49 16.52
CA SER A 89 -5.74 9.93 15.26
C SER A 89 -5.29 11.35 14.87
N LYS A 90 -5.22 12.26 15.81
CA LYS A 90 -4.71 13.63 15.58
C LYS A 90 -3.24 13.67 15.24
N LEU A 91 -2.41 12.90 15.97
CA LEU A 91 -0.96 12.86 15.75
C LEU A 91 -0.58 12.23 14.42
N THR A 92 -1.30 11.22 13.97
CA THR A 92 -1.02 10.50 12.72
C THR A 92 -1.73 11.07 11.49
N GLY A 93 -2.64 12.03 11.68
CA GLY A 93 -3.50 12.56 10.61
C GLY A 93 -4.50 11.53 10.08
N ASN A 94 -4.64 10.38 10.72
CA ASN A 94 -5.59 9.35 10.36
C ASN A 94 -6.93 9.63 11.04
N ARG A 95 -7.99 9.74 10.25
CA ARG A 95 -9.35 9.79 10.78
C ARG A 95 -9.75 8.39 11.24
N GLN A 96 -10.12 8.26 12.52
CA GLN A 96 -10.54 7.03 13.21
C GLN A 96 -9.43 5.99 13.41
N CYS A 97 -8.88 5.97 14.61
CA CYS A 97 -8.38 4.75 15.22
C CYS A 97 -9.53 4.19 16.07
N ASP A 98 -9.93 2.97 15.82
CA ASP A 98 -10.94 2.25 16.61
C ASP A 98 -10.24 1.38 17.66
N LEU A 99 -10.94 1.12 18.77
CA LEU A 99 -10.49 0.26 19.88
C LEU A 99 -11.21 -1.06 19.82
#